data_8f9b28da99c551f0da0b87d910b4b162
#
_entry.id   8f9b28da99c551f0da0b87d910b4b162
#
_cell.length_a   1.000
_cell.length_b   1.000
_cell.length_c   1.000
_cell.angle_alpha   90.00
_cell.angle_beta   90.00
_cell.angle_gamma   90.00
#
_symmetry.space_group_name_H-M   'P 1'
#
loop_
_entity.id
_entity.type
_entity.pdbx_description
1 polymer ?
#
loop_
_entity_poly.entity_id
_entity_poly.type
_entity_poly.pdbx_seq_one_letter_code
_entity_poly.pdbx_strand_id
1 'polypeptide(L)'
;PLWKVLDPVRRHSGRFSLQFSVSVEIVPEPDVFLVLETPEAFSVSVNGTELPETDCGFWVDTSFRKRSLNGLLRTGENTIVLSGTANPKIELESLYVIGDFGVRTEDNRAFVITSRKSVVLAQNLVEEGFPFFAGTISLTQSFEMNLSASGQAKLVFDDPQFVVADVWVNGNNAGQVVWSPYEVEIGRFLVDGTNTIRVDLVNSLRNLLGPHHHAFGELLGVGPDSFSDAENWTDVYQFVPFGFGGARVIVES
;
A
#
# COMPACT_ATOMS: atom_id res chain seq x y z
N PRO A 1 -6.91 0.21 19.31
CA PRO A 1 -7.73 -0.13 18.15
C PRO A 1 -9.07 0.61 18.20
N LEU A 2 -9.57 1.04 17.03
CA LEU A 2 -10.81 1.83 16.92
C LEU A 2 -12.04 1.09 17.47
N TRP A 3 -12.11 -0.23 17.29
CA TRP A 3 -13.22 -1.04 17.81
C TRP A 3 -13.34 -0.98 19.35
N LYS A 4 -12.25 -0.77 20.10
CA LYS A 4 -12.31 -0.56 21.55
C LYS A 4 -12.93 0.78 21.93
N VAL A 5 -12.90 1.75 21.03
CA VAL A 5 -13.44 3.10 21.24
C VAL A 5 -14.86 3.21 20.71
N LEU A 6 -15.21 2.44 19.66
CA LEU A 6 -16.50 2.50 19.00
C LEU A 6 -17.67 2.20 19.94
N ASP A 7 -17.59 1.14 20.73
CA ASP A 7 -18.62 0.75 21.69
C ASP A 7 -18.91 1.83 22.74
N PRO A 8 -17.91 2.41 23.41
CA PRO A 8 -18.12 3.56 24.29
C PRO A 8 -18.77 4.75 23.57
N VAL A 9 -18.34 5.09 22.36
CA VAL A 9 -18.88 6.21 21.59
C VAL A 9 -20.35 5.98 21.19
N ARG A 10 -20.72 4.75 20.83
CA ARG A 10 -22.12 4.40 20.50
C ARG A 10 -23.06 4.40 21.70
N ARG A 11 -22.55 4.12 22.91
CA ARG A 11 -23.34 4.04 24.13
C ARG A 11 -23.49 5.37 24.86
N HIS A 12 -22.68 6.36 24.51
CA HIS A 12 -22.72 7.69 25.16
C HIS A 12 -23.44 8.70 24.28
N SER A 13 -23.86 9.79 24.87
CA SER A 13 -24.33 10.99 24.19
C SER A 13 -23.35 12.14 24.44
N GLY A 14 -23.19 13.02 23.47
CA GLY A 14 -22.30 14.15 23.60
C GLY A 14 -21.21 14.17 22.52
N ARG A 15 -20.28 15.09 22.65
CA ARG A 15 -19.16 15.21 21.73
C ARG A 15 -18.03 14.28 22.12
N PHE A 16 -17.33 13.77 21.13
CA PHE A 16 -16.06 13.05 21.32
C PHE A 16 -14.99 13.62 20.37
N SER A 17 -13.75 13.33 20.67
CA SER A 17 -12.61 13.67 19.84
C SER A 17 -11.60 12.53 19.88
N LEU A 18 -11.08 12.14 18.70
CA LEU A 18 -10.01 11.17 18.53
C LEU A 18 -8.80 11.89 17.94
N GLN A 19 -7.64 11.63 18.50
CA GLN A 19 -6.39 12.20 18.03
C GLN A 19 -5.50 11.11 17.44
N PHE A 20 -4.97 11.37 16.26
CA PHE A 20 -4.03 10.53 15.55
C PHE A 20 -2.73 11.30 15.34
N SER A 21 -1.60 10.62 15.51
CA SER A 21 -0.27 11.18 15.24
C SER A 21 0.26 10.62 13.92
N VAL A 22 0.86 11.50 13.10
CA VAL A 22 1.50 11.15 11.84
C VAL A 22 2.90 11.76 11.83
N SER A 23 3.93 10.92 11.78
CA SER A 23 5.32 11.37 11.69
C SER A 23 5.71 11.56 10.22
N VAL A 24 6.30 12.71 9.91
CA VAL A 24 6.69 13.09 8.54
C VAL A 24 8.15 13.53 8.54
N GLU A 25 9.00 12.83 7.80
CA GLU A 25 10.40 13.22 7.57
C GLU A 25 10.51 14.21 6.41
N ILE A 26 9.82 13.92 5.31
CA ILE A 26 9.73 14.78 4.14
C ILE A 26 8.26 14.96 3.79
N VAL A 27 7.81 16.21 3.75
CA VAL A 27 6.42 16.54 3.40
C VAL A 27 6.16 16.15 1.95
N PRO A 28 5.21 15.24 1.70
CA PRO A 28 4.84 14.87 0.33
C PRO A 28 4.06 16.00 -0.33
N GLU A 29 4.41 16.35 -1.56
CA GLU A 29 3.73 17.38 -2.36
C GLU A 29 3.88 17.08 -3.87
N PRO A 30 2.92 17.52 -4.68
CA PRO A 30 1.53 17.85 -4.36
C PRO A 30 0.67 16.60 -4.24
N ASP A 31 -0.62 16.71 -3.99
CA ASP A 31 -1.59 15.62 -4.06
C ASP A 31 -1.47 14.60 -2.91
N VAL A 32 -1.40 15.12 -1.69
CA VAL A 32 -1.56 14.33 -0.47
C VAL A 32 -2.97 14.51 0.09
N PHE A 33 -3.61 13.40 0.47
CA PHE A 33 -5.00 13.40 0.92
C PHE A 33 -5.16 12.61 2.20
N LEU A 34 -6.10 13.06 3.04
CA LEU A 34 -6.72 12.25 4.07
C LEU A 34 -7.94 11.55 3.46
N VAL A 35 -8.02 10.25 3.69
CA VAL A 35 -9.16 9.42 3.28
C VAL A 35 -9.92 8.99 4.52
N LEU A 36 -11.24 9.18 4.51
CA LEU A 36 -12.14 8.79 5.60
C LEU A 36 -13.53 8.45 5.06
N GLU A 37 -14.23 7.56 5.77
CA GLU A 37 -15.64 7.27 5.52
C GLU A 37 -16.55 8.28 6.23
N THR A 38 -17.74 8.49 5.68
CA THR A 38 -18.77 9.37 6.24
C THR A 38 -18.24 10.72 6.74
N PRO A 39 -17.48 11.47 5.91
CA PRO A 39 -16.82 12.72 6.32
C PRO A 39 -17.77 13.78 6.89
N GLU A 40 -19.06 13.72 6.53
CA GLU A 40 -20.11 14.61 7.01
C GLU A 40 -20.48 14.39 8.50
N ALA A 41 -20.09 13.24 9.07
CA ALA A 41 -20.31 12.94 10.49
C ALA A 41 -19.26 13.58 11.40
N PHE A 42 -18.17 14.12 10.83
CA PHE A 42 -17.01 14.57 11.56
C PHE A 42 -16.52 15.94 11.14
N SER A 43 -16.03 16.70 12.10
CA SER A 43 -15.10 17.79 11.85
C SER A 43 -13.66 17.29 12.02
N VAL A 44 -12.79 17.67 11.09
CA VAL A 44 -11.39 17.24 11.07
C VAL A 44 -10.48 18.45 11.14
N SER A 45 -9.45 18.39 11.97
CA SER A 45 -8.38 19.40 11.97
C SER A 45 -7.02 18.74 11.87
N VAL A 46 -6.08 19.42 11.23
CA VAL A 46 -4.68 19.01 11.07
C VAL A 46 -3.79 20.09 11.67
N ASN A 47 -2.98 19.74 12.67
CA ASN A 47 -2.12 20.69 13.38
C ASN A 47 -2.87 21.92 13.92
N GLY A 48 -4.14 21.75 14.31
CA GLY A 48 -5.00 22.81 14.80
C GLY A 48 -5.68 23.65 13.71
N THR A 49 -5.41 23.38 12.42
CA THR A 49 -6.10 24.02 11.28
C THR A 49 -7.24 23.12 10.81
N GLU A 50 -8.42 23.69 10.66
CA GLU A 50 -9.59 22.94 10.16
C GLU A 50 -9.36 22.46 8.73
N LEU A 51 -9.64 21.16 8.49
CA LEU A 51 -9.51 20.55 7.17
C LEU A 51 -10.69 21.00 6.30
N PRO A 52 -10.45 21.57 5.11
CA PRO A 52 -11.53 21.98 4.21
C PRO A 52 -12.48 20.82 3.87
N GLU A 53 -13.78 21.10 3.87
CA GLU A 53 -14.81 20.10 3.52
C GLU A 53 -14.88 19.79 2.02
N THR A 54 -14.03 20.40 1.21
CA THR A 54 -13.98 20.18 -0.24
C THR A 54 -13.75 18.72 -0.56
N ASP A 55 -14.70 18.12 -1.24
CA ASP A 55 -14.61 16.75 -1.71
C ASP A 55 -13.65 16.65 -2.90
N CYS A 56 -12.61 15.83 -2.76
CA CYS A 56 -11.61 15.55 -3.79
C CYS A 56 -11.83 14.19 -4.47
N GLY A 57 -13.05 13.65 -4.40
CA GLY A 57 -13.40 12.35 -4.96
C GLY A 57 -13.18 11.21 -3.96
N PHE A 58 -13.02 9.99 -4.48
CA PHE A 58 -12.88 8.78 -3.67
C PHE A 58 -11.58 8.02 -4.00
N TRP A 59 -11.26 7.02 -3.17
CA TRP A 59 -10.10 6.14 -3.36
C TRP A 59 -10.48 4.70 -3.04
N VAL A 60 -10.18 3.75 -3.94
CA VAL A 60 -10.50 2.32 -3.86
C VAL A 60 -12.00 2.04 -3.84
N ASP A 61 -12.75 2.59 -2.89
CA ASP A 61 -14.20 2.48 -2.75
C ASP A 61 -14.85 3.86 -2.71
N THR A 62 -16.11 3.97 -3.15
CA THR A 62 -16.85 5.23 -3.20
C THR A 62 -17.14 5.82 -1.83
N SER A 63 -17.14 5.00 -0.78
CA SER A 63 -17.27 5.44 0.62
C SER A 63 -16.01 6.11 1.15
N PHE A 64 -14.84 5.78 0.61
CA PHE A 64 -13.54 6.32 1.02
C PHE A 64 -13.31 7.70 0.40
N ARG A 65 -13.82 8.74 1.05
CA ARG A 65 -13.78 10.12 0.53
C ARG A 65 -12.45 10.79 0.81
N LYS A 66 -11.93 11.52 -0.18
CA LYS A 66 -10.65 12.24 -0.10
C LYS A 66 -10.85 13.69 0.32
N ARG A 67 -9.99 14.19 1.21
CA ARG A 67 -9.84 15.58 1.59
C ARG A 67 -8.38 15.99 1.42
N SER A 68 -8.09 17.13 0.83
CA SER A 68 -6.71 17.58 0.59
C SER A 68 -5.98 17.92 1.89
N LEU A 69 -4.76 17.38 2.04
CA LEU A 69 -3.82 17.73 3.12
C LEU A 69 -2.74 18.71 2.66
N ASN A 70 -2.80 19.20 1.41
CA ASN A 70 -1.80 20.10 0.85
C ASN A 70 -1.61 21.35 1.71
N GLY A 71 -0.37 21.62 2.09
CA GLY A 71 -0.01 22.78 2.94
C GLY A 71 -0.38 22.63 4.42
N LEU A 72 -0.94 21.50 4.87
CA LEU A 72 -1.31 21.27 6.27
C LEU A 72 -0.32 20.37 7.01
N LEU A 73 0.42 19.52 6.30
CA LEU A 73 1.48 18.70 6.89
C LEU A 73 2.77 19.49 7.03
N ARG A 74 3.56 19.12 8.04
CA ARG A 74 4.89 19.66 8.30
C ARG A 74 5.86 18.55 8.65
N THR A 75 7.15 18.80 8.49
CA THR A 75 8.20 17.88 8.98
C THR A 75 8.09 17.73 10.51
N GLY A 76 8.27 16.52 10.98
CA GLY A 76 8.10 16.11 12.39
C GLY A 76 6.71 15.53 12.66
N GLU A 77 6.28 15.65 13.91
CA GLU A 77 4.97 15.13 14.33
C GLU A 77 3.84 16.04 13.85
N ASN A 78 2.83 15.41 13.26
CA ASN A 78 1.57 16.03 12.86
C ASN A 78 0.43 15.40 13.65
N THR A 79 -0.55 16.19 13.97
CA THR A 79 -1.73 15.76 14.71
C THR A 79 -2.97 15.92 13.83
N ILE A 80 -3.69 14.82 13.62
CA ILE A 80 -5.01 14.82 12.99
C ILE A 80 -6.04 14.58 14.09
N VAL A 81 -7.00 15.49 14.22
CA VAL A 81 -8.09 15.39 15.21
C VAL A 81 -9.40 15.19 14.49
N LEU A 82 -10.07 14.09 14.77
CA LEU A 82 -11.41 13.75 14.30
C LEU A 82 -12.38 13.99 15.43
N SER A 83 -13.35 14.89 15.26
CA SER A 83 -14.34 15.19 16.28
C SER A 83 -15.75 14.96 15.73
N GLY A 84 -16.63 14.42 16.56
CA GLY A 84 -18.00 14.09 16.17
C GLY A 84 -18.95 14.11 17.35
N THR A 85 -20.22 13.78 17.07
CA THR A 85 -21.25 13.60 18.09
C THR A 85 -21.58 12.11 18.23
N ALA A 86 -21.41 11.60 19.44
CA ALA A 86 -21.69 10.21 19.76
C ALA A 86 -23.17 9.89 19.51
N ASN A 87 -23.44 8.81 18.82
CA ASN A 87 -24.77 8.30 18.57
C ASN A 87 -24.70 6.80 18.23
N PRO A 88 -25.80 6.04 18.37
CA PRO A 88 -25.82 4.59 18.14
C PRO A 88 -25.49 4.13 16.72
N LYS A 89 -25.54 5.04 15.74
CA LYS A 89 -25.31 4.73 14.31
C LYS A 89 -23.94 5.21 13.81
N ILE A 90 -23.10 5.79 14.69
CA ILE A 90 -21.80 6.28 14.26
C ILE A 90 -20.88 5.12 13.87
N GLU A 91 -20.19 5.27 12.77
CA GLU A 91 -19.13 4.38 12.34
C GLU A 91 -17.77 5.07 12.57
N LEU A 92 -16.80 4.30 13.06
CA LEU A 92 -15.41 4.74 13.22
C LEU A 92 -14.53 3.78 12.47
N GLU A 93 -14.12 4.19 11.28
CA GLU A 93 -13.24 3.43 10.40
C GLU A 93 -11.82 3.99 10.43
N SER A 94 -10.88 3.23 9.89
CA SER A 94 -9.49 3.63 9.77
C SER A 94 -9.37 4.86 8.87
N LEU A 95 -8.46 5.78 9.25
CA LEU A 95 -8.06 6.90 8.42
C LEU A 95 -6.84 6.51 7.60
N TYR A 96 -6.79 6.97 6.35
CA TYR A 96 -5.63 6.73 5.49
C TYR A 96 -5.05 8.08 5.03
N VAL A 97 -3.73 8.17 5.01
CA VAL A 97 -3.01 9.25 4.32
C VAL A 97 -2.47 8.66 3.02
N ILE A 98 -2.86 9.24 1.90
CA ILE A 98 -2.43 8.78 0.57
C ILE A 98 -1.74 9.89 -0.21
N GLY A 99 -0.77 9.50 -1.06
CA GLY A 99 0.03 10.42 -1.87
C GLY A 99 1.24 9.72 -2.48
N ASP A 100 2.11 10.47 -3.15
CA ASP A 100 3.37 9.95 -3.69
C ASP A 100 4.49 10.04 -2.64
N PHE A 101 4.56 9.08 -1.74
CA PHE A 101 5.55 8.99 -0.68
C PHE A 101 5.93 7.55 -0.35
N GLY A 102 7.04 7.39 0.35
CA GLY A 102 7.42 6.14 1.00
C GLY A 102 7.06 6.14 2.48
N VAL A 103 7.03 4.96 3.08
CA VAL A 103 6.81 4.79 4.52
C VAL A 103 7.93 3.95 5.11
N ARG A 104 8.61 4.48 6.12
CA ARG A 104 9.65 3.77 6.87
C ARG A 104 9.13 3.33 8.22
N THR A 105 9.53 2.15 8.62
CA THR A 105 9.36 1.61 9.96
C THR A 105 10.60 0.82 10.37
N GLU A 106 10.88 0.73 11.66
CA GLU A 106 11.98 -0.09 12.20
C GLU A 106 11.45 -1.30 12.97
N ASP A 107 10.23 -1.19 13.50
CA ASP A 107 9.66 -2.17 14.42
C ASP A 107 8.23 -2.61 14.05
N ASN A 108 7.71 -2.15 12.92
CA ASN A 108 6.32 -2.35 12.49
C ASN A 108 5.27 -1.84 13.51
N ARG A 109 5.63 -0.83 14.32
CA ARG A 109 4.71 -0.18 15.28
C ARG A 109 4.59 1.31 15.01
N ALA A 110 5.72 1.94 14.74
CA ALA A 110 5.80 3.34 14.39
C ALA A 110 6.18 3.49 12.91
N PHE A 111 5.50 4.41 12.22
CA PHE A 111 5.66 4.62 10.79
C PHE A 111 5.94 6.10 10.52
N VAL A 112 6.84 6.35 9.58
CA VAL A 112 7.27 7.70 9.19
C VAL A 112 7.10 7.88 7.68
N ILE A 113 6.39 8.91 7.27
CA ILE A 113 6.29 9.31 5.87
C ILE A 113 7.65 9.86 5.43
N THR A 114 8.19 9.32 4.34
CA THR A 114 9.48 9.70 3.74
C THR A 114 9.33 9.94 2.26
N SER A 115 10.39 10.34 1.58
CA SER A 115 10.40 10.33 0.12
C SER A 115 10.28 8.90 -0.41
N ARG A 116 9.56 8.73 -1.51
CA ARG A 116 9.51 7.46 -2.24
C ARG A 116 10.88 7.13 -2.84
N LYS A 117 11.35 5.91 -2.65
CA LYS A 117 12.57 5.42 -3.31
C LYS A 117 12.34 5.28 -4.83
N SER A 118 13.31 5.70 -5.62
CA SER A 118 13.34 5.52 -7.08
C SER A 118 14.02 4.21 -7.50
N VAL A 119 14.86 3.64 -6.63
CA VAL A 119 15.52 2.35 -6.82
C VAL A 119 15.20 1.47 -5.62
N VAL A 120 14.73 0.28 -5.89
CA VAL A 120 14.27 -0.68 -4.88
C VAL A 120 14.78 -2.08 -5.18
N LEU A 121 14.85 -2.91 -4.14
CA LEU A 121 15.05 -4.35 -4.27
C LEU A 121 13.68 -5.03 -4.43
N ALA A 122 13.54 -5.88 -5.45
CA ALA A 122 12.26 -6.50 -5.78
C ALA A 122 11.83 -7.59 -4.79
N GLN A 123 12.72 -8.07 -3.89
CA GLN A 123 12.47 -9.19 -2.99
C GLN A 123 11.33 -8.95 -2.01
N ASN A 124 11.27 -7.74 -1.44
CA ASN A 124 10.20 -7.38 -0.52
C ASN A 124 9.98 -5.86 -0.51
N LEU A 125 9.04 -5.41 -1.32
CA LEU A 125 8.72 -4.00 -1.46
C LEU A 125 8.14 -3.38 -0.17
N VAL A 126 7.64 -4.20 0.76
CA VAL A 126 7.23 -3.76 2.10
C VAL A 126 8.40 -3.07 2.82
N GLU A 127 9.61 -3.67 2.77
CA GLU A 127 10.83 -3.14 3.39
C GLU A 127 11.44 -1.98 2.58
N GLU A 128 11.05 -1.85 1.32
CA GLU A 128 11.50 -0.78 0.42
C GLU A 128 10.68 0.50 0.50
N GLY A 129 9.77 0.58 1.47
CA GLY A 129 8.98 1.79 1.73
C GLY A 129 7.51 1.69 1.29
N PHE A 130 7.00 0.49 1.03
CA PHE A 130 5.64 0.26 0.56
C PHE A 130 4.82 -0.68 1.48
N PRO A 131 4.89 -0.54 2.84
CA PRO A 131 4.25 -1.49 3.74
C PRO A 131 2.72 -1.53 3.60
N PHE A 132 2.07 -0.39 3.33
CA PHE A 132 0.61 -0.29 3.17
C PHE A 132 0.17 -0.18 1.71
N PHE A 133 1.09 -0.41 0.76
CA PHE A 133 0.76 -0.23 -0.65
C PHE A 133 -0.24 -1.27 -1.14
N ALA A 134 -1.25 -0.81 -1.87
CA ALA A 134 -2.17 -1.64 -2.63
C ALA A 134 -2.38 -1.01 -4.01
N GLY A 135 -2.23 -1.80 -5.06
CA GLY A 135 -2.32 -1.32 -6.44
C GLY A 135 -1.24 -1.93 -7.32
N THR A 136 -0.82 -1.17 -8.33
CA THR A 136 0.20 -1.61 -9.28
C THR A 136 1.48 -0.81 -9.12
N ILE A 137 2.61 -1.48 -8.97
CA ILE A 137 3.94 -0.88 -9.00
C ILE A 137 4.73 -1.36 -10.22
N SER A 138 5.32 -0.42 -10.94
CA SER A 138 6.14 -0.74 -12.12
C SER A 138 7.61 -0.77 -11.75
N LEU A 139 8.26 -1.91 -11.95
CA LEU A 139 9.70 -2.10 -11.82
C LEU A 139 10.32 -2.21 -13.21
N THR A 140 11.40 -1.47 -13.45
CA THR A 140 12.07 -1.47 -14.73
C THR A 140 13.57 -1.73 -14.57
N GLN A 141 14.11 -2.62 -15.39
CA GLN A 141 15.54 -2.91 -15.45
C GLN A 141 16.02 -3.10 -16.87
N SER A 142 17.20 -2.55 -17.17
CA SER A 142 17.89 -2.80 -18.44
C SER A 142 19.01 -3.82 -18.26
N PHE A 143 19.26 -4.62 -19.29
CA PHE A 143 20.33 -5.62 -19.32
C PHE A 143 20.85 -5.80 -20.76
N GLU A 144 22.10 -6.24 -20.86
CA GLU A 144 22.72 -6.58 -22.15
C GLU A 144 22.52 -8.04 -22.51
N MET A 145 22.22 -8.31 -23.76
CA MET A 145 22.05 -9.66 -24.27
C MET A 145 22.69 -9.82 -25.65
N ASN A 146 23.40 -10.93 -25.85
CA ASN A 146 23.88 -11.34 -27.16
C ASN A 146 22.94 -12.46 -27.68
N LEU A 147 22.16 -12.16 -28.67
CA LEU A 147 21.26 -13.14 -29.27
C LEU A 147 22.04 -14.02 -30.26
N SER A 148 22.48 -15.19 -29.81
CA SER A 148 22.85 -16.27 -30.73
C SER A 148 21.60 -17.00 -31.15
N ALA A 149 21.22 -16.81 -32.37
CA ALA A 149 20.33 -17.54 -33.30
C ALA A 149 19.09 -18.38 -32.85
N SER A 150 18.72 -18.54 -31.59
CA SER A 150 17.47 -19.23 -31.24
C SER A 150 16.53 -18.28 -30.50
N GLY A 151 15.43 -17.92 -31.16
CA GLY A 151 14.48 -16.92 -30.67
C GLY A 151 13.58 -17.33 -29.51
N GLN A 152 13.85 -18.43 -28.81
CA GLN A 152 13.04 -18.86 -27.66
C GLN A 152 13.73 -18.46 -26.37
N ALA A 153 13.10 -17.58 -25.63
CA ALA A 153 13.57 -17.16 -24.31
C ALA A 153 12.39 -16.86 -23.39
N LYS A 154 12.52 -17.23 -22.14
CA LYS A 154 11.51 -17.04 -21.10
C LYS A 154 12.06 -16.14 -20.00
N LEU A 155 11.22 -15.30 -19.43
CA LEU A 155 11.41 -14.69 -18.13
C LEU A 155 10.77 -15.56 -17.08
N VAL A 156 11.56 -16.01 -16.09
CA VAL A 156 11.12 -16.87 -14.99
C VAL A 156 11.27 -16.13 -13.68
N PHE A 157 10.23 -16.11 -12.85
CA PHE A 157 10.24 -15.50 -11.54
C PHE A 157 10.51 -16.54 -10.46
N ASP A 158 11.46 -16.24 -9.60
CA ASP A 158 11.77 -17.00 -8.39
C ASP A 158 11.01 -16.39 -7.20
N ASP A 159 10.46 -17.25 -6.34
CA ASP A 159 9.73 -16.85 -5.12
C ASP A 159 8.73 -15.67 -5.35
N PRO A 160 7.72 -15.86 -6.20
CA PRO A 160 6.76 -14.81 -6.54
C PRO A 160 5.84 -14.50 -5.33
N GLN A 161 5.80 -13.22 -4.95
CA GLN A 161 5.00 -12.66 -3.88
C GLN A 161 4.11 -11.53 -4.43
N PHE A 162 3.38 -11.81 -5.51
CA PHE A 162 2.48 -10.89 -6.18
C PHE A 162 1.17 -11.59 -6.58
N VAL A 163 0.13 -10.82 -6.84
CA VAL A 163 -1.15 -11.37 -7.36
C VAL A 163 -1.07 -11.56 -8.87
N VAL A 164 -0.57 -10.54 -9.57
CA VAL A 164 -0.39 -10.56 -11.03
C VAL A 164 0.89 -9.80 -11.37
N ALA A 165 1.61 -10.26 -12.39
CA ALA A 165 2.70 -9.52 -13.02
C ALA A 165 2.43 -9.37 -14.51
N ASP A 166 2.25 -8.12 -15.00
CA ASP A 166 2.25 -7.81 -16.43
C ASP A 166 3.67 -7.54 -16.88
N VAL A 167 4.14 -8.27 -17.88
CA VAL A 167 5.53 -8.20 -18.36
C VAL A 167 5.62 -7.48 -19.70
N TRP A 168 6.53 -6.53 -19.77
CA TRP A 168 6.82 -5.73 -20.96
C TRP A 168 8.30 -5.82 -21.30
N VAL A 169 8.60 -6.06 -22.55
CA VAL A 169 9.98 -6.12 -23.06
C VAL A 169 10.14 -5.14 -24.22
N ASN A 170 11.09 -4.23 -24.11
CA ASN A 170 11.34 -3.19 -25.11
C ASN A 170 10.06 -2.43 -25.52
N GLY A 171 9.17 -2.15 -24.54
CA GLY A 171 7.91 -1.45 -24.75
C GLY A 171 6.76 -2.32 -25.30
N ASN A 172 6.99 -3.60 -25.56
CA ASN A 172 5.96 -4.54 -26.06
C ASN A 172 5.43 -5.40 -24.90
N ASN A 173 4.12 -5.59 -24.82
CA ASN A 173 3.51 -6.50 -23.86
C ASN A 173 3.85 -7.96 -24.21
N ALA A 174 4.56 -8.63 -23.31
CA ALA A 174 4.96 -10.02 -23.49
C ALA A 174 3.91 -10.99 -22.95
N GLY A 175 3.12 -10.56 -21.97
CA GLY A 175 2.08 -11.37 -21.35
C GLY A 175 1.94 -11.11 -19.87
N GLN A 176 1.16 -11.96 -19.23
CA GLN A 176 0.78 -11.85 -17.83
C GLN A 176 1.11 -13.15 -17.10
N VAL A 177 1.64 -13.02 -15.87
CA VAL A 177 1.95 -14.14 -14.98
C VAL A 177 1.02 -14.05 -13.78
N VAL A 178 0.22 -15.12 -13.57
CA VAL A 178 -0.85 -15.16 -12.54
C VAL A 178 -0.70 -16.37 -11.61
N TRP A 179 -0.20 -17.50 -12.12
CA TRP A 179 -0.01 -18.76 -11.40
C TRP A 179 1.14 -19.57 -11.98
N SER A 180 1.49 -20.66 -11.33
CA SER A 180 2.55 -21.58 -11.78
C SER A 180 2.22 -22.24 -13.14
N PRO A 181 3.23 -22.34 -14.04
CA PRO A 181 4.60 -21.88 -13.88
C PRO A 181 4.70 -20.35 -13.96
N TYR A 182 5.48 -19.74 -13.04
CA TYR A 182 5.65 -18.29 -13.01
C TYR A 182 6.68 -17.83 -14.07
N GLU A 183 6.29 -17.98 -15.33
CA GLU A 183 7.12 -17.67 -16.50
C GLU A 183 6.32 -17.06 -17.64
N VAL A 184 6.99 -16.33 -18.52
CA VAL A 184 6.41 -15.74 -19.73
C VAL A 184 7.41 -15.76 -20.87
N GLU A 185 6.92 -16.07 -22.09
CA GLU A 185 7.73 -16.07 -23.32
C GLU A 185 8.09 -14.65 -23.73
N ILE A 186 9.39 -14.36 -23.82
CA ILE A 186 9.89 -13.02 -24.16
C ILE A 186 10.76 -13.00 -25.42
N GLY A 187 11.18 -14.15 -25.95
CA GLY A 187 12.20 -14.27 -26.99
C GLY A 187 11.93 -13.38 -28.22
N ARG A 188 10.67 -13.29 -28.68
CA ARG A 188 10.28 -12.50 -29.87
C ARG A 188 10.44 -10.98 -29.70
N PHE A 189 10.62 -10.51 -28.47
CA PHE A 189 10.75 -9.09 -28.15
C PHE A 189 12.18 -8.67 -27.80
N LEU A 190 13.08 -9.65 -27.65
CA LEU A 190 14.49 -9.39 -27.36
C LEU A 190 15.22 -8.93 -28.61
N VAL A 191 16.20 -8.06 -28.42
CA VAL A 191 17.12 -7.58 -29.47
C VAL A 191 18.57 -7.87 -29.05
N ASP A 192 19.48 -7.90 -30.00
CA ASP A 192 20.91 -7.95 -29.70
C ASP A 192 21.35 -6.63 -29.08
N GLY A 193 22.12 -6.68 -27.97
CA GLY A 193 22.52 -5.52 -27.21
C GLY A 193 21.59 -5.23 -26.01
N THR A 194 21.31 -3.96 -25.78
CA THR A 194 20.55 -3.49 -24.61
C THR A 194 19.05 -3.80 -24.71
N ASN A 195 18.53 -4.47 -23.72
CA ASN A 195 17.10 -4.75 -23.57
C ASN A 195 16.56 -4.14 -22.28
N THR A 196 15.28 -3.79 -22.27
CA THR A 196 14.59 -3.27 -21.08
C THR A 196 13.39 -4.17 -20.75
N ILE A 197 13.35 -4.67 -19.53
CA ILE A 197 12.17 -5.35 -18.97
C ILE A 197 11.49 -4.39 -17.99
N ARG A 198 10.18 -4.21 -18.14
CA ARG A 198 9.29 -3.63 -17.16
C ARG A 198 8.32 -4.69 -16.68
N VAL A 199 8.16 -4.78 -15.36
CA VAL A 199 7.19 -5.66 -14.70
C VAL A 199 6.24 -4.79 -13.90
N ASP A 200 4.96 -4.81 -14.24
CA ASP A 200 3.90 -4.14 -13.52
C ASP A 200 3.29 -5.15 -12.52
N LEU A 201 3.69 -5.03 -11.25
CA LEU A 201 3.26 -5.92 -10.18
C LEU A 201 1.99 -5.42 -9.53
N VAL A 202 0.96 -6.25 -9.52
CA VAL A 202 -0.30 -5.98 -8.81
C VAL A 202 -0.25 -6.63 -7.43
N ASN A 203 -0.53 -5.84 -6.39
CA ASN A 203 -0.65 -6.31 -5.00
C ASN A 203 -2.11 -6.48 -4.60
N SER A 204 -2.34 -7.28 -3.55
CA SER A 204 -3.65 -7.40 -2.90
C SER A 204 -3.93 -6.23 -1.95
N LEU A 205 -5.17 -6.15 -1.46
CA LEU A 205 -5.56 -5.19 -0.42
C LEU A 205 -5.10 -5.62 0.99
N ARG A 206 -4.45 -6.78 1.15
CA ARG A 206 -4.10 -7.36 2.45
C ARG A 206 -3.25 -6.42 3.32
N ASN A 207 -2.22 -5.83 2.75
CA ASN A 207 -1.34 -4.92 3.49
C ASN A 207 -1.96 -3.53 3.74
N LEU A 208 -2.99 -3.16 2.99
CA LEU A 208 -3.70 -1.92 3.18
C LEU A 208 -4.79 -2.04 4.25
N LEU A 209 -5.64 -3.05 4.14
CA LEU A 209 -6.86 -3.18 4.95
C LEU A 209 -6.69 -4.12 6.15
N GLY A 210 -5.70 -4.99 6.14
CA GLY A 210 -5.44 -5.94 7.23
C GLY A 210 -6.15 -7.28 7.05
N PRO A 211 -6.32 -8.03 8.16
CA PRO A 211 -6.01 -7.69 9.55
C PRO A 211 -4.51 -7.60 9.83
N HIS A 212 -4.07 -6.54 10.53
CA HIS A 212 -2.65 -6.28 10.77
C HIS A 212 -2.14 -6.74 12.13
N HIS A 213 -3.04 -6.99 13.07
CA HIS A 213 -2.70 -7.10 14.50
C HIS A 213 -2.88 -8.51 15.06
N HIS A 214 -2.84 -9.54 14.23
CA HIS A 214 -2.92 -10.92 14.70
C HIS A 214 -1.54 -11.44 15.11
N ALA A 215 -1.36 -11.81 16.39
CA ALA A 215 -0.07 -12.13 16.98
C ALA A 215 0.64 -13.34 16.35
N PHE A 216 -0.10 -14.24 15.72
CA PHE A 216 0.45 -15.45 15.09
C PHE A 216 0.63 -15.30 13.56
N GLY A 217 0.59 -14.07 13.05
CA GLY A 217 0.84 -13.77 11.65
C GLY A 217 -0.37 -13.95 10.75
N GLU A 218 -0.16 -14.45 9.51
CA GLU A 218 -1.19 -14.54 8.48
C GLU A 218 -2.24 -15.60 8.79
N LEU A 219 -3.50 -15.26 8.58
CA LEU A 219 -4.64 -16.14 8.79
C LEU A 219 -5.01 -16.89 7.50
N LEU A 220 -5.39 -18.17 7.62
CA LEU A 220 -5.89 -18.95 6.49
C LEU A 220 -7.25 -18.47 5.95
N GLY A 221 -8.01 -17.78 6.79
CA GLY A 221 -9.29 -17.17 6.43
C GLY A 221 -9.52 -15.94 7.26
N VAL A 222 -10.10 -14.91 6.67
CA VAL A 222 -10.36 -13.63 7.31
C VAL A 222 -11.86 -13.36 7.35
N GLY A 223 -12.37 -13.09 8.55
CA GLY A 223 -13.74 -12.65 8.80
C GLY A 223 -13.75 -11.39 9.66
N PRO A 224 -14.92 -10.82 9.95
CA PRO A 224 -15.04 -9.62 10.80
C PRO A 224 -14.34 -9.75 12.16
N ASP A 225 -14.39 -10.94 12.76
CA ASP A 225 -13.78 -11.22 14.07
C ASP A 225 -12.25 -11.13 14.03
N SER A 226 -11.62 -11.33 12.87
CA SER A 226 -10.18 -11.24 12.72
C SER A 226 -9.63 -9.83 12.97
N PHE A 227 -10.46 -8.80 12.88
CA PHE A 227 -10.10 -7.40 13.12
C PHE A 227 -10.26 -6.97 14.58
N SER A 228 -10.94 -7.77 15.39
CA SER A 228 -11.27 -7.46 16.79
C SER A 228 -10.90 -8.56 17.78
N ASP A 229 -10.06 -9.52 17.37
CA ASP A 229 -9.60 -10.62 18.20
C ASP A 229 -8.67 -10.11 19.30
N ALA A 230 -9.25 -9.86 20.48
CA ALA A 230 -8.52 -9.30 21.61
C ALA A 230 -7.55 -10.29 22.27
N GLU A 231 -7.78 -11.61 22.13
CA GLU A 231 -6.96 -12.65 22.72
C GLU A 231 -5.63 -12.84 21.97
N ASN A 232 -5.68 -12.64 20.65
CA ASN A 232 -4.53 -12.79 19.76
C ASN A 232 -4.00 -11.44 19.24
N TRP A 233 -4.28 -10.36 19.92
CA TRP A 233 -3.87 -9.02 19.52
C TRP A 233 -2.37 -8.76 19.76
N THR A 234 -1.72 -8.14 18.78
CA THR A 234 -0.39 -7.53 18.90
C THR A 234 -0.41 -6.08 18.39
N ASP A 235 0.40 -5.21 19.02
CA ASP A 235 0.60 -3.83 18.53
C ASP A 235 1.57 -3.77 17.33
N VAL A 236 2.22 -4.89 16.99
CA VAL A 236 3.10 -5.01 15.82
C VAL A 236 2.23 -5.27 14.60
N TYR A 237 2.39 -4.45 13.55
CA TYR A 237 1.72 -4.67 12.27
C TYR A 237 2.31 -5.89 11.56
N GLN A 238 1.44 -6.77 11.13
CA GLN A 238 1.79 -7.96 10.34
C GLN A 238 1.54 -7.69 8.87
N PHE A 239 2.61 -7.69 8.09
CA PHE A 239 2.56 -7.52 6.64
C PHE A 239 2.88 -8.84 5.94
N VAL A 240 2.28 -9.05 4.77
CA VAL A 240 2.69 -10.11 3.86
C VAL A 240 3.72 -9.55 2.87
N PRO A 241 4.74 -10.34 2.49
CA PRO A 241 5.71 -9.92 1.49
C PRO A 241 5.03 -9.55 0.16
N PHE A 242 5.62 -8.59 -0.54
CA PHE A 242 5.20 -8.16 -1.87
C PHE A 242 6.42 -7.94 -2.75
N GLY A 243 6.48 -8.66 -3.88
CA GLY A 243 7.62 -8.62 -4.78
C GLY A 243 7.93 -9.97 -5.41
N PHE A 244 9.21 -10.28 -5.61
CA PHE A 244 9.71 -11.59 -6.05
C PHE A 244 11.19 -11.76 -5.69
N GLY A 245 11.61 -12.99 -5.39
CA GLY A 245 12.99 -13.29 -4.96
C GLY A 245 14.05 -13.04 -6.04
N GLY A 246 13.68 -13.17 -7.32
CA GLY A 246 14.52 -12.90 -8.48
C GLY A 246 13.78 -13.11 -9.78
N ALA A 247 14.34 -12.58 -10.88
CA ALA A 247 13.86 -12.88 -12.23
C ALA A 247 15.04 -13.22 -13.14
N ARG A 248 14.89 -14.28 -13.93
CA ARG A 248 15.94 -14.80 -14.82
C ARG A 248 15.44 -14.93 -16.24
N VAL A 249 16.27 -14.51 -17.19
CA VAL A 249 16.06 -14.80 -18.62
C VAL A 249 16.72 -16.16 -18.93
N ILE A 250 15.91 -17.12 -19.35
CA ILE A 250 16.35 -18.45 -19.77
C ILE A 250 16.21 -18.53 -21.28
N VAL A 251 17.30 -18.82 -21.98
CA VAL A 251 17.33 -19.02 -23.43
C VAL A 251 17.32 -20.51 -23.69
N GLU A 252 16.34 -20.99 -24.46
CA GLU A 252 16.27 -22.37 -24.89
C GLU A 252 17.18 -22.60 -26.11
N SER A 253 18.02 -23.62 -26.03
CA SER A 253 19.00 -23.99 -27.07
C SER A 253 18.40 -24.90 -28.14
#